data_f6cc5b568c0b636939bdae6672e16f00
#
_entry.id   f6cc5b568c0b636939bdae6672e16f00
#
_cell.length_a   1.000
_cell.length_b   1.000
_cell.length_c   1.000
_cell.angle_alpha   90.00
_cell.angle_beta   90.00
_cell.angle_gamma   90.00
#
_symmetry.space_group_name_H-M   'P 1'
#
loop_
_entity.id
_entity.type
_entity.pdbx_description
1 polymer ?
#
loop_
_entity_poly.entity_id
_entity_poly.type
_entity_poly.pdbx_seq_one_letter_code
_entity_poly.pdbx_strand_id
1 'polypeptide(L)'
;MLRIVLTSILFTILAFAFCGIIIAFVGFNPLQVYSKMLTKVFLSGKGIRKMINASLPLMFCGLGVALTFKMNLNNIGAEGQYAMGAIFGGVFVLFGPKVEGIAGSIILAVCCFLGGAFWALLAAIPKAYWDVNESITTLMLNYIALIILSYLVLGPWKMPGQNVGQTKRIPSGLEIPELGESGISAGIILGLIAAVLIFLAYKYTTDGYQLSVIRSSVNSARYAGINIKRNIILALVISGGLAGLAGYVQYAGVTHRIIEQMPNNAGYTGIVIAYLSRLNPLVVVIVSILFAGLQNSSATV
;
A
#
# COMPACT_ATOMS: atom_id res chain seq x y z
N MET A 1 5.97 -31.25 3.35
CA MET A 1 6.24 -30.17 2.39
C MET A 1 5.60 -30.44 1.01
N LEU A 2 5.86 -31.57 0.38
CA LEU A 2 5.30 -31.94 -0.94
C LEU A 2 3.75 -31.91 -0.98
N ARG A 3 3.07 -32.46 0.03
CA ARG A 3 1.59 -32.41 0.11
C ARG A 3 1.02 -30.99 0.11
N ILE A 4 1.65 -30.05 0.83
CA ILE A 4 1.19 -28.64 0.87
C ILE A 4 1.34 -27.98 -0.49
N VAL A 5 2.47 -28.23 -1.18
CA VAL A 5 2.70 -27.72 -2.53
C VAL A 5 1.70 -28.30 -3.52
N LEU A 6 1.47 -29.60 -3.50
CA LEU A 6 0.50 -30.26 -4.37
C LEU A 6 -0.93 -29.78 -4.14
N THR A 7 -1.36 -29.64 -2.88
CA THR A 7 -2.68 -29.11 -2.58
C THR A 7 -2.82 -27.65 -3.03
N SER A 8 -1.79 -26.79 -2.84
CA SER A 8 -1.83 -25.40 -3.32
C SER A 8 -1.94 -25.33 -4.85
N ILE A 9 -1.17 -26.15 -5.57
CA ILE A 9 -1.26 -26.21 -7.04
C ILE A 9 -2.64 -26.69 -7.48
N LEU A 10 -3.19 -27.74 -6.86
CA LEU A 10 -4.53 -28.25 -7.18
C LEU A 10 -5.59 -27.17 -6.99
N PHE A 11 -5.61 -26.46 -5.85
CA PHE A 11 -6.59 -25.40 -5.63
C PHE A 11 -6.41 -24.22 -6.59
N THR A 12 -5.19 -23.90 -6.98
CA THR A 12 -4.92 -22.86 -7.99
C THR A 12 -5.50 -23.28 -9.35
N ILE A 13 -5.27 -24.52 -9.78
CA ILE A 13 -5.83 -25.04 -11.03
C ILE A 13 -7.36 -25.05 -10.98
N LEU A 14 -7.96 -25.49 -9.88
CA LEU A 14 -9.41 -25.50 -9.69
C LEU A 14 -10.00 -24.09 -9.75
N ALA A 15 -9.33 -23.09 -9.14
CA ALA A 15 -9.75 -21.70 -9.20
C ALA A 15 -9.73 -21.15 -10.64
N PHE A 16 -8.64 -21.40 -11.39
CA PHE A 16 -8.58 -21.02 -12.81
C PHE A 16 -9.61 -21.75 -13.66
N ALA A 17 -9.85 -23.04 -13.41
CA ALA A 17 -10.89 -23.81 -14.12
C ALA A 17 -12.29 -23.24 -13.84
N PHE A 18 -12.59 -22.91 -12.58
CA PHE A 18 -13.85 -22.30 -12.19
C PHE A 18 -14.06 -20.93 -12.85
N CYS A 19 -13.02 -20.05 -12.80
CA CYS A 19 -13.07 -18.79 -13.53
C CYS A 19 -13.23 -18.98 -15.05
N GLY A 20 -12.56 -20.00 -15.62
CA GLY A 20 -12.71 -20.36 -17.02
C GLY A 20 -14.14 -20.75 -17.41
N ILE A 21 -14.82 -21.49 -16.54
CA ILE A 21 -16.24 -21.83 -16.72
C ILE A 21 -17.09 -20.55 -16.77
N ILE A 22 -16.88 -19.62 -15.83
CA ILE A 22 -17.61 -18.34 -15.81
C ILE A 22 -17.37 -17.55 -17.10
N ILE A 23 -16.10 -17.45 -17.54
CA ILE A 23 -15.71 -16.75 -18.78
C ILE A 23 -16.42 -17.37 -19.98
N ALA A 24 -16.51 -18.71 -20.04
CA ALA A 24 -17.21 -19.42 -21.10
C ALA A 24 -18.71 -19.14 -21.08
N PHE A 25 -19.34 -19.07 -19.90
CA PHE A 25 -20.78 -18.73 -19.77
C PHE A 25 -21.08 -17.31 -20.25
N VAL A 26 -20.13 -16.37 -20.11
CA VAL A 26 -20.26 -14.99 -20.61
C VAL A 26 -20.05 -14.91 -22.14
N GLY A 27 -19.67 -16.02 -22.79
CA GLY A 27 -19.54 -16.12 -24.27
C GLY A 27 -18.09 -15.88 -24.75
N PHE A 28 -17.11 -15.80 -23.88
CA PHE A 28 -15.70 -15.66 -24.26
C PHE A 28 -14.95 -16.99 -24.21
N ASN A 29 -13.93 -17.15 -25.06
CA ASN A 29 -13.04 -18.31 -24.99
C ASN A 29 -12.04 -18.17 -23.85
N PRO A 30 -12.08 -19.00 -22.78
CA PRO A 30 -11.22 -18.88 -21.61
C PRO A 30 -9.74 -18.93 -21.95
N LEU A 31 -9.34 -19.80 -22.88
CA LEU A 31 -7.93 -19.94 -23.28
C LEU A 31 -7.41 -18.69 -23.97
N GLN A 32 -8.22 -18.04 -24.80
CA GLN A 32 -7.84 -16.77 -25.44
C GLN A 32 -7.73 -15.65 -24.41
N VAL A 33 -8.66 -15.59 -23.44
CA VAL A 33 -8.65 -14.62 -22.36
C VAL A 33 -7.37 -14.78 -21.53
N TYR A 34 -7.08 -15.98 -21.04
CA TYR A 34 -5.87 -16.25 -20.26
C TYR A 34 -4.58 -15.99 -21.05
N SER A 35 -4.54 -16.37 -22.33
CA SER A 35 -3.39 -16.07 -23.19
C SER A 35 -3.18 -14.56 -23.34
N LYS A 36 -4.25 -13.78 -23.57
CA LYS A 36 -4.16 -12.31 -23.64
C LYS A 36 -3.72 -11.69 -22.32
N MET A 37 -4.22 -12.17 -21.17
CA MET A 37 -3.81 -11.70 -19.85
C MET A 37 -2.30 -11.91 -19.63
N LEU A 38 -1.80 -13.10 -19.96
CA LEU A 38 -0.39 -13.44 -19.80
C LEU A 38 0.49 -12.65 -20.77
N THR A 39 0.15 -12.63 -22.05
CA THR A 39 1.00 -12.00 -23.08
C THR A 39 1.03 -10.48 -22.97
N LYS A 40 -0.13 -9.83 -22.74
CA LYS A 40 -0.21 -8.37 -22.66
C LYS A 40 0.40 -7.80 -21.39
N VAL A 41 0.34 -8.52 -20.27
CA VAL A 41 0.81 -8.01 -18.95
C VAL A 41 2.23 -8.47 -18.65
N PHE A 42 2.51 -9.76 -18.79
CA PHE A 42 3.79 -10.33 -18.34
C PHE A 42 4.85 -10.42 -19.45
N LEU A 43 4.46 -10.46 -20.73
CA LEU A 43 5.40 -10.60 -21.85
C LEU A 43 5.56 -9.33 -22.69
N SER A 44 4.79 -8.27 -22.45
CA SER A 44 4.96 -7.00 -23.14
C SER A 44 5.69 -5.97 -22.27
N GLY A 45 6.61 -5.21 -22.86
CA GLY A 45 7.33 -4.15 -22.13
C GLY A 45 6.38 -3.09 -21.54
N LYS A 46 5.28 -2.74 -22.24
CA LYS A 46 4.24 -1.83 -21.72
C LYS A 46 3.48 -2.45 -20.53
N GLY A 47 3.22 -3.76 -20.57
CA GLY A 47 2.55 -4.49 -19.49
C GLY A 47 3.42 -4.54 -18.23
N ILE A 48 4.69 -4.92 -18.39
CA ILE A 48 5.66 -4.97 -17.28
C ILE A 48 5.80 -3.60 -16.61
N ARG A 49 5.91 -2.52 -17.40
CA ARG A 49 5.96 -1.15 -16.89
C ARG A 49 4.72 -0.82 -16.03
N LYS A 50 3.52 -1.05 -16.58
CA LYS A 50 2.26 -0.81 -15.85
C LYS A 50 2.18 -1.66 -14.58
N MET A 51 2.57 -2.92 -14.66
CA MET A 51 2.58 -3.85 -13.52
C MET A 51 3.50 -3.35 -12.40
N ILE A 52 4.73 -2.94 -12.72
CA ILE A 52 5.68 -2.44 -11.72
C ILE A 52 5.16 -1.13 -11.10
N ASN A 53 4.70 -0.17 -11.90
CA ASN A 53 4.17 1.08 -11.38
C ASN A 53 2.93 0.87 -10.49
N ALA A 54 2.01 -0.01 -10.90
CA ALA A 54 0.83 -0.33 -10.09
C ALA A 54 1.17 -1.12 -8.80
N SER A 55 2.31 -1.80 -8.75
CA SER A 55 2.75 -2.50 -7.54
C SER A 55 3.25 -1.58 -6.43
N LEU A 56 3.62 -0.33 -6.74
CA LEU A 56 4.22 0.59 -5.79
C LEU A 56 3.33 0.87 -4.57
N PRO A 57 2.08 1.34 -4.73
CA PRO A 57 1.21 1.56 -3.58
C PRO A 57 0.88 0.26 -2.84
N LEU A 58 0.72 -0.86 -3.56
CA LEU A 58 0.47 -2.17 -2.97
C LEU A 58 1.63 -2.63 -2.08
N MET A 59 2.86 -2.38 -2.52
CA MET A 59 4.07 -2.71 -1.77
C MET A 59 4.13 -1.95 -0.45
N PHE A 60 3.96 -0.62 -0.47
CA PHE A 60 4.01 0.19 0.75
C PHE A 60 2.86 -0.14 1.71
N CYS A 61 1.63 -0.30 1.22
CA CYS A 61 0.51 -0.73 2.03
C CYS A 61 0.74 -2.13 2.62
N GLY A 62 1.22 -3.08 1.81
CA GLY A 62 1.53 -4.44 2.24
C GLY A 62 2.63 -4.50 3.31
N LEU A 63 3.68 -3.68 3.16
CA LEU A 63 4.74 -3.55 4.17
C LEU A 63 4.21 -2.97 5.49
N GLY A 64 3.39 -1.92 5.41
CA GLY A 64 2.77 -1.31 6.58
C GLY A 64 1.87 -2.29 7.35
N VAL A 65 1.01 -3.01 6.63
CA VAL A 65 0.12 -4.02 7.23
C VAL A 65 0.91 -5.19 7.79
N ALA A 66 1.94 -5.68 7.08
CA ALA A 66 2.78 -6.77 7.58
C ALA A 66 3.46 -6.43 8.90
N LEU A 67 3.83 -5.16 9.12
CA LEU A 67 4.42 -4.67 10.35
C LEU A 67 3.46 -4.84 11.55
N THR A 68 2.22 -4.39 11.42
CA THR A 68 1.23 -4.47 12.51
C THR A 68 0.79 -5.91 12.76
N PHE A 69 0.61 -6.70 11.71
CA PHE A 69 0.24 -8.11 11.82
C PHE A 69 1.34 -8.97 12.46
N LYS A 70 2.60 -8.52 12.42
CA LYS A 70 3.71 -9.14 13.15
C LYS A 70 3.49 -9.09 14.66
N MET A 71 2.66 -8.21 15.15
CA MET A 71 2.29 -8.03 16.56
C MET A 71 0.84 -8.48 16.85
N ASN A 72 0.14 -9.14 15.93
CA ASN A 72 -1.29 -9.45 15.98
C ASN A 72 -2.19 -8.20 16.10
N LEU A 73 -1.76 -7.05 15.61
CA LEU A 73 -2.60 -5.87 15.46
C LEU A 73 -3.18 -5.80 14.05
N ASN A 74 -4.49 -5.72 13.95
CA ASN A 74 -5.19 -5.69 12.66
C ASN A 74 -5.38 -4.25 12.18
N ASN A 75 -4.36 -3.68 11.50
CA ASN A 75 -4.52 -2.40 10.81
C ASN A 75 -5.27 -2.59 9.48
N ILE A 76 -6.58 -2.36 9.48
CA ILE A 76 -7.40 -2.34 8.26
C ILE A 76 -7.42 -0.92 7.65
N GLY A 77 -6.80 0.05 8.33
CA GLY A 77 -6.80 1.47 8.00
C GLY A 77 -5.85 1.91 6.90
N ALA A 78 -5.10 1.01 6.30
CA ALA A 78 -4.08 1.38 5.31
C ALA A 78 -4.65 2.17 4.10
N GLU A 79 -5.91 1.93 3.73
CA GLU A 79 -6.60 2.66 2.66
C GLU A 79 -6.78 4.15 3.00
N GLY A 80 -7.31 4.45 4.19
CA GLY A 80 -7.48 5.83 4.66
C GLY A 80 -6.15 6.51 5.00
N GLN A 81 -5.20 5.77 5.56
CA GLN A 81 -3.84 6.26 5.84
C GLN A 81 -3.12 6.66 4.55
N TYR A 82 -3.30 5.90 3.47
CA TYR A 82 -2.84 6.24 2.14
C TYR A 82 -3.50 7.53 1.63
N ALA A 83 -4.83 7.63 1.70
CA ALA A 83 -5.57 8.82 1.30
C ALA A 83 -5.10 10.07 2.07
N MET A 84 -4.94 9.97 3.38
CA MET A 84 -4.45 11.08 4.21
C MET A 84 -2.99 11.43 3.91
N GLY A 85 -2.15 10.45 3.60
CA GLY A 85 -0.81 10.72 3.09
C GLY A 85 -0.84 11.56 1.81
N ALA A 86 -1.66 11.18 0.85
CA ALA A 86 -1.83 11.96 -0.39
C ALA A 86 -2.39 13.37 -0.12
N ILE A 87 -3.32 13.51 0.82
CA ILE A 87 -3.89 14.82 1.22
C ILE A 87 -2.80 15.72 1.81
N PHE A 88 -2.00 15.22 2.77
CA PHE A 88 -0.93 16.02 3.38
C PHE A 88 0.14 16.40 2.35
N GLY A 89 0.48 15.49 1.44
CA GLY A 89 1.32 15.80 0.28
C GLY A 89 0.71 16.87 -0.62
N GLY A 90 -0.59 16.79 -0.88
CA GLY A 90 -1.34 17.78 -1.64
C GLY A 90 -1.36 19.16 -0.97
N VAL A 91 -1.51 19.23 0.36
CA VAL A 91 -1.41 20.49 1.12
C VAL A 91 -0.03 21.11 0.94
N PHE A 92 1.04 20.33 1.02
CA PHE A 92 2.40 20.84 0.79
C PHE A 92 2.57 21.39 -0.63
N VAL A 93 2.08 20.68 -1.65
CA VAL A 93 2.24 21.10 -3.05
C VAL A 93 1.40 22.35 -3.40
N LEU A 94 0.20 22.46 -2.84
CA LEU A 94 -0.73 23.56 -3.16
C LEU A 94 -0.48 24.82 -2.33
N PHE A 95 -0.09 24.69 -1.07
CA PHE A 95 -0.03 25.78 -0.09
C PHE A 95 1.33 25.93 0.59
N GLY A 96 2.22 24.96 0.42
CA GLY A 96 3.55 24.96 1.03
C GLY A 96 4.55 25.85 0.31
N PRO A 97 5.78 25.94 0.84
CA PRO A 97 6.86 26.66 0.20
C PRO A 97 7.22 26.00 -1.14
N LYS A 98 7.52 26.80 -2.16
CA LYS A 98 7.91 26.33 -3.50
C LYS A 98 9.37 25.82 -3.49
N VAL A 99 9.59 24.69 -2.86
CA VAL A 99 10.88 23.99 -2.86
C VAL A 99 10.82 22.91 -3.92
N GLU A 100 11.67 23.00 -4.92
CA GLU A 100 11.76 22.05 -6.03
C GLU A 100 13.00 21.16 -5.94
N GLY A 101 13.10 20.17 -6.80
CA GLY A 101 14.21 19.23 -6.84
C GLY A 101 14.15 18.19 -5.72
N ILE A 102 15.29 17.58 -5.45
CA ILE A 102 15.41 16.47 -4.47
C ILE A 102 14.94 16.87 -3.07
N ALA A 103 15.26 18.08 -2.64
CA ALA A 103 14.84 18.57 -1.32
C ALA A 103 13.31 18.66 -1.22
N GLY A 104 12.64 19.20 -2.24
CA GLY A 104 11.19 19.26 -2.30
C GLY A 104 10.53 17.88 -2.33
N SER A 105 11.09 16.92 -3.08
CA SER A 105 10.64 15.53 -3.11
C SER A 105 10.77 14.85 -1.75
N ILE A 106 11.85 15.09 -1.01
CA ILE A 106 12.03 14.54 0.35
C ILE A 106 11.00 15.14 1.31
N ILE A 107 10.78 16.46 1.26
CA ILE A 107 9.78 17.12 2.12
C ILE A 107 8.39 16.57 1.80
N LEU A 108 8.06 16.41 0.51
CA LEU A 108 6.79 15.81 0.09
C LEU A 108 6.62 14.39 0.62
N ALA A 109 7.66 13.55 0.54
CA ALA A 109 7.64 12.19 1.09
C ALA A 109 7.41 12.21 2.61
N VAL A 110 8.09 13.11 3.33
CA VAL A 110 7.92 13.29 4.78
C VAL A 110 6.49 13.75 5.11
N CYS A 111 5.94 14.72 4.37
CA CYS A 111 4.56 15.16 4.55
C CYS A 111 3.56 14.01 4.34
N CYS A 112 3.74 13.21 3.29
CA CYS A 112 2.89 12.06 3.04
C CYS A 112 3.02 11.00 4.15
N PHE A 113 4.25 10.71 4.61
CA PHE A 113 4.49 9.80 5.73
C PHE A 113 3.78 10.29 6.99
N LEU A 114 3.96 11.56 7.34
CA LEU A 114 3.35 12.16 8.53
C LEU A 114 1.81 12.19 8.44
N GLY A 115 1.24 12.43 7.27
CA GLY A 115 -0.21 12.38 7.06
C GLY A 115 -0.80 11.00 7.36
N GLY A 116 -0.19 9.94 6.81
CA GLY A 116 -0.59 8.56 7.10
C GLY A 116 -0.34 8.15 8.56
N ALA A 117 0.81 8.54 9.12
CA ALA A 117 1.18 8.29 10.51
C ALA A 117 0.23 8.99 11.49
N PHE A 118 -0.11 10.25 11.26
CA PHE A 118 -1.10 11.01 12.04
C PHE A 118 -2.47 10.33 12.03
N TRP A 119 -2.92 9.89 10.85
CA TRP A 119 -4.20 9.20 10.73
C TRP A 119 -4.22 7.87 11.49
N ALA A 120 -3.14 7.12 11.43
CA ALA A 120 -2.99 5.89 12.20
C ALA A 120 -2.95 6.14 13.72
N LEU A 121 -2.39 7.27 14.16
CA LEU A 121 -2.31 7.65 15.57
C LEU A 121 -3.70 7.78 16.21
N LEU A 122 -4.71 8.23 15.45
CA LEU A 122 -6.09 8.34 15.91
C LEU A 122 -6.70 6.99 16.33
N ALA A 123 -6.25 5.89 15.74
CA ALA A 123 -6.63 4.54 16.15
C ALA A 123 -5.66 3.95 17.18
N ALA A 124 -4.38 4.30 17.09
CA ALA A 124 -3.33 3.76 17.95
C ALA A 124 -3.50 4.17 19.42
N ILE A 125 -3.86 5.43 19.68
CA ILE A 125 -4.06 5.94 21.04
C ILE A 125 -5.22 5.24 21.74
N PRO A 126 -6.44 5.16 21.19
CA PRO A 126 -7.54 4.42 21.80
C PRO A 126 -7.21 2.95 22.03
N LYS A 127 -6.53 2.30 21.09
CA LYS A 127 -6.07 0.92 21.27
C LYS A 127 -5.11 0.76 22.43
N ALA A 128 -4.10 1.62 22.53
CA ALA A 128 -3.03 1.49 23.52
C ALA A 128 -3.49 1.81 24.95
N TYR A 129 -4.44 2.73 25.13
CA TYR A 129 -4.84 3.20 26.46
C TYR A 129 -6.18 2.64 26.94
N TRP A 130 -7.13 2.39 26.04
CA TRP A 130 -8.48 1.93 26.38
C TRP A 130 -8.84 0.58 25.76
N ASP A 131 -7.88 -0.08 25.09
CA ASP A 131 -8.06 -1.37 24.42
C ASP A 131 -9.24 -1.41 23.45
N VAL A 132 -9.54 -0.29 22.80
CA VAL A 132 -10.55 -0.19 21.75
C VAL A 132 -10.16 -1.08 20.58
N ASN A 133 -11.13 -1.70 19.92
CA ASN A 133 -10.87 -2.57 18.78
C ASN A 133 -10.29 -1.78 17.59
N GLU A 134 -9.01 -2.01 17.32
CA GLU A 134 -8.26 -1.31 16.27
C GLU A 134 -8.80 -1.59 14.86
N SER A 135 -9.34 -2.81 14.61
CA SER A 135 -9.89 -3.16 13.30
C SER A 135 -11.09 -2.31 12.95
N ILE A 136 -12.01 -2.11 13.91
CA ILE A 136 -13.21 -1.29 13.73
C ILE A 136 -12.82 0.17 13.60
N THR A 137 -11.97 0.67 14.50
CA THR A 137 -11.57 2.08 14.50
C THR A 137 -10.85 2.46 13.20
N THR A 138 -9.88 1.63 12.76
CA THR A 138 -9.15 1.91 11.52
C THR A 138 -10.03 1.79 10.29
N LEU A 139 -11.01 0.85 10.26
CA LEU A 139 -11.97 0.72 9.17
C LEU A 139 -12.89 1.95 9.08
N MET A 140 -13.41 2.44 10.22
CA MET A 140 -14.26 3.65 10.23
C MET A 140 -13.47 4.87 9.76
N LEU A 141 -12.23 5.01 10.17
CA LEU A 141 -11.33 6.08 9.72
C LEU A 141 -11.07 6.02 8.20
N ASN A 142 -11.10 4.85 7.56
CA ASN A 142 -10.98 4.76 6.10
C ASN A 142 -12.09 5.53 5.40
N TYR A 143 -13.35 5.31 5.80
CA TYR A 143 -14.49 6.00 5.18
C TYR A 143 -14.38 7.51 5.34
N ILE A 144 -14.01 7.98 6.53
CA ILE A 144 -13.82 9.40 6.80
C ILE A 144 -12.72 9.98 5.90
N ALA A 145 -11.56 9.32 5.80
CA ALA A 145 -10.46 9.77 4.97
C ALA A 145 -10.82 9.84 3.48
N LEU A 146 -11.55 8.84 2.97
CA LEU A 146 -11.99 8.80 1.57
C LEU A 146 -13.01 9.91 1.27
N ILE A 147 -13.94 10.19 2.19
CA ILE A 147 -14.90 11.30 2.06
C ILE A 147 -14.16 12.64 2.05
N ILE A 148 -13.17 12.84 2.93
CA ILE A 148 -12.34 14.05 2.93
C ILE A 148 -11.58 14.18 1.61
N LEU A 149 -10.98 13.11 1.10
CA LEU A 149 -10.29 13.11 -0.18
C LEU A 149 -11.22 13.51 -1.33
N SER A 150 -12.39 12.87 -1.42
CA SER A 150 -13.40 13.17 -2.45
C SER A 150 -13.87 14.63 -2.35
N TYR A 151 -14.16 15.12 -1.14
CA TYR A 151 -14.56 16.51 -0.93
C TYR A 151 -13.50 17.50 -1.43
N LEU A 152 -12.23 17.26 -1.11
CA LEU A 152 -11.14 18.14 -1.52
C LEU A 152 -10.95 18.15 -3.04
N VAL A 153 -10.96 16.97 -3.66
CA VAL A 153 -10.64 16.80 -5.08
C VAL A 153 -11.81 17.19 -6.00
N LEU A 154 -13.05 17.02 -5.54
CA LEU A 154 -14.26 17.46 -6.27
C LEU A 154 -14.58 18.94 -6.03
N GLY A 155 -14.13 19.49 -4.92
CA GLY A 155 -14.40 20.87 -4.49
C GLY A 155 -13.19 21.80 -4.62
N PRO A 156 -12.55 22.20 -3.50
CA PRO A 156 -11.57 23.30 -3.48
C PRO A 156 -10.28 23.04 -4.25
N TRP A 157 -9.90 21.78 -4.46
CA TRP A 157 -8.67 21.39 -5.18
C TRP A 157 -8.92 20.98 -6.62
N LYS A 158 -10.17 21.00 -7.06
CA LYS A 158 -10.55 20.61 -8.41
C LYS A 158 -9.85 21.46 -9.46
N MET A 159 -9.27 20.81 -10.46
CA MET A 159 -8.71 21.52 -11.61
C MET A 159 -9.84 22.13 -12.46
N PRO A 160 -9.83 23.46 -12.73
CA PRO A 160 -10.84 24.08 -13.55
C PRO A 160 -10.95 23.46 -14.96
N GLY A 161 -12.19 23.33 -15.45
CA GLY A 161 -12.43 22.81 -16.81
C GLY A 161 -12.36 21.29 -16.96
N GLN A 162 -12.24 20.54 -15.86
CA GLN A 162 -12.27 19.07 -15.88
C GLN A 162 -13.57 18.54 -15.30
N ASN A 163 -14.15 17.52 -15.95
CA ASN A 163 -15.35 16.83 -15.45
C ASN A 163 -15.01 15.79 -14.37
N VAL A 164 -13.77 15.32 -14.32
CA VAL A 164 -13.29 14.33 -13.35
C VAL A 164 -12.68 15.05 -12.15
N GLY A 165 -12.91 14.52 -10.95
CA GLY A 165 -12.30 15.00 -9.70
C GLY A 165 -10.79 14.74 -9.71
N GLN A 166 -10.00 15.75 -10.01
CA GLN A 166 -8.55 15.70 -10.00
C GLN A 166 -7.92 17.08 -9.69
N THR A 167 -6.76 17.05 -9.05
CA THR A 167 -5.97 18.26 -8.77
C THR A 167 -5.17 18.68 -10.00
N LYS A 168 -4.57 19.87 -9.92
CA LYS A 168 -3.50 20.27 -10.87
C LYS A 168 -2.35 19.25 -10.78
N ARG A 169 -1.61 19.14 -11.91
CA ARG A 169 -0.40 18.31 -11.94
C ARG A 169 0.65 18.86 -10.96
N ILE A 170 1.35 17.95 -10.30
CA ILE A 170 2.49 18.29 -9.46
C ILE A 170 3.58 18.97 -10.29
N PRO A 171 4.32 19.97 -9.75
CA PRO A 171 5.48 20.53 -10.42
C PRO A 171 6.50 19.43 -10.80
N SER A 172 7.08 19.55 -12.00
CA SER A 172 8.03 18.54 -12.51
C SER A 172 9.25 18.33 -11.60
N GLY A 173 9.67 19.36 -10.87
CA GLY A 173 10.75 19.27 -9.90
C GLY A 173 10.44 18.42 -8.65
N LEU A 174 9.17 18.06 -8.43
CA LEU A 174 8.74 17.20 -7.32
C LEU A 174 8.38 15.78 -7.77
N GLU A 175 8.34 15.52 -9.06
CA GLU A 175 8.05 14.21 -9.61
C GLU A 175 9.20 13.23 -9.29
N ILE A 176 8.84 11.99 -8.98
CA ILE A 176 9.85 10.92 -8.86
C ILE A 176 10.32 10.59 -10.28
N PRO A 177 11.63 10.63 -10.55
CA PRO A 177 12.14 10.35 -11.87
C PRO A 177 11.84 8.91 -12.32
N GLU A 178 11.74 8.72 -13.62
CA GLU A 178 11.69 7.40 -14.22
C GLU A 178 13.09 6.78 -14.27
N LEU A 179 13.18 5.47 -14.24
CA LEU A 179 14.43 4.72 -14.38
C LEU A 179 14.86 4.69 -15.86
N GLY A 180 15.59 5.72 -16.27
CA GLY A 180 15.97 5.93 -17.67
C GLY A 180 14.74 6.09 -18.57
N GLU A 181 14.77 5.51 -19.77
CA GLU A 181 13.65 5.54 -20.73
C GLU A 181 12.62 4.41 -20.51
N SER A 182 12.72 3.69 -19.39
CA SER A 182 11.85 2.52 -19.12
C SER A 182 10.40 2.91 -18.85
N GLY A 183 10.12 4.13 -18.39
CA GLY A 183 8.82 4.58 -17.89
C GLY A 183 8.40 3.91 -16.58
N ILE A 184 9.36 3.33 -15.86
CA ILE A 184 9.20 2.76 -14.52
C ILE A 184 9.61 3.84 -13.52
N SER A 185 8.74 4.16 -12.58
CA SER A 185 9.06 5.12 -11.53
C SER A 185 10.18 4.61 -10.62
N ALA A 186 11.15 5.47 -10.30
CA ALA A 186 12.19 5.17 -9.30
C ALA A 186 11.62 4.91 -7.88
N GLY A 187 10.33 5.12 -7.68
CA GLY A 187 9.60 4.71 -6.47
C GLY A 187 9.77 3.23 -6.11
N ILE A 188 10.08 2.35 -7.11
CA ILE A 188 10.39 0.93 -6.86
C ILE A 188 11.63 0.77 -5.96
N ILE A 189 12.64 1.61 -6.14
CA ILE A 189 13.86 1.59 -5.31
C ILE A 189 13.51 1.96 -3.87
N LEU A 190 12.65 2.96 -3.68
CA LEU A 190 12.18 3.36 -2.35
C LEU A 190 11.42 2.21 -1.66
N GLY A 191 10.57 1.50 -2.41
CA GLY A 191 9.85 0.34 -1.90
C GLY A 191 10.79 -0.81 -1.52
N LEU A 192 11.82 -1.08 -2.32
CA LEU A 192 12.85 -2.08 -2.01
C LEU A 192 13.66 -1.69 -0.76
N ILE A 193 14.08 -0.44 -0.66
CA ILE A 193 14.78 0.08 0.52
C ILE A 193 13.90 -0.07 1.76
N ALA A 194 12.62 0.31 1.69
CA ALA A 194 11.69 0.16 2.80
C ALA A 194 11.54 -1.32 3.22
N ALA A 195 11.42 -2.23 2.26
CA ALA A 195 11.33 -3.67 2.53
C ALA A 195 12.58 -4.22 3.23
N VAL A 196 13.76 -3.81 2.76
CA VAL A 196 15.04 -4.21 3.37
C VAL A 196 15.17 -3.62 4.78
N LEU A 197 14.85 -2.35 4.98
CA LEU A 197 14.92 -1.71 6.29
C LEU A 197 13.99 -2.39 7.31
N ILE A 198 12.75 -2.72 6.92
CA ILE A 198 11.81 -3.43 7.79
C ILE A 198 12.31 -4.85 8.07
N PHE A 199 12.87 -5.54 7.07
CA PHE A 199 13.45 -6.87 7.25
C PHE A 199 14.61 -6.84 8.25
N LEU A 200 15.53 -5.87 8.12
CA LEU A 200 16.63 -5.67 9.04
C LEU A 200 16.14 -5.28 10.45
N ALA A 201 15.13 -4.40 10.53
CA ALA A 201 14.50 -4.05 11.79
C ALA A 201 13.93 -5.29 12.51
N TYR A 202 13.22 -6.17 11.79
CA TYR A 202 12.70 -7.40 12.38
C TYR A 202 13.80 -8.34 12.90
N LYS A 203 14.91 -8.42 12.19
CA LYS A 203 15.95 -9.43 12.46
C LYS A 203 16.97 -8.95 13.48
N TYR A 204 17.30 -7.67 13.47
CA TYR A 204 18.48 -7.15 14.18
C TYR A 204 18.17 -6.09 15.24
N THR A 205 16.90 -5.67 15.41
CA THR A 205 16.57 -4.66 16.41
C THR A 205 15.81 -5.25 17.59
N THR A 206 15.93 -4.57 18.73
CA THR A 206 15.17 -4.90 19.96
C THR A 206 13.68 -4.73 19.75
N ASP A 207 13.25 -3.72 18.97
CA ASP A 207 11.85 -3.48 18.67
C ASP A 207 11.26 -4.64 17.84
N GLY A 208 11.99 -5.15 16.83
CA GLY A 208 11.57 -6.32 16.05
C GLY A 208 11.41 -7.59 16.91
N TYR A 209 12.31 -7.78 17.87
CA TYR A 209 12.20 -8.86 18.87
C TYR A 209 10.95 -8.68 19.74
N GLN A 210 10.75 -7.45 20.28
CA GLN A 210 9.58 -7.14 21.12
C GLN A 210 8.25 -7.42 20.41
N LEU A 211 8.11 -7.06 19.13
CA LEU A 211 6.93 -7.37 18.33
C LEU A 211 6.64 -8.88 18.30
N SER A 212 7.68 -9.69 18.15
CA SER A 212 7.55 -11.15 18.10
C SER A 212 7.16 -11.75 19.46
N VAL A 213 7.68 -11.20 20.57
CA VAL A 213 7.33 -11.61 21.94
C VAL A 213 5.87 -11.24 22.24
N ILE A 214 5.44 -10.02 21.92
CA ILE A 214 4.05 -9.57 22.11
C ILE A 214 3.09 -10.46 21.33
N ARG A 215 3.45 -10.83 20.08
CA ARG A 215 2.66 -11.75 19.26
C ARG A 215 2.45 -13.09 19.90
N SER A 216 3.51 -13.65 20.53
CA SER A 216 3.43 -14.99 21.14
C SER A 216 2.62 -14.97 22.44
N SER A 217 2.82 -13.98 23.29
CA SER A 217 2.11 -13.80 24.55
C SER A 217 2.25 -12.39 25.10
N VAL A 218 1.15 -11.67 25.17
CA VAL A 218 1.09 -10.32 25.77
C VAL A 218 1.51 -10.36 27.25
N ASN A 219 1.12 -11.42 27.98
CA ASN A 219 1.47 -11.57 29.39
C ASN A 219 2.98 -11.79 29.56
N SER A 220 3.58 -12.66 28.76
CA SER A 220 5.04 -12.88 28.78
C SER A 220 5.82 -11.60 28.45
N ALA A 221 5.35 -10.82 27.46
CA ALA A 221 5.93 -9.53 27.15
C ALA A 221 5.88 -8.56 28.34
N ARG A 222 4.76 -8.55 29.08
CA ARG A 222 4.58 -7.71 30.27
C ARG A 222 5.52 -8.12 31.39
N TYR A 223 5.68 -9.42 31.64
CA TYR A 223 6.66 -9.94 32.63
C TYR A 223 8.10 -9.61 32.25
N ALA A 224 8.42 -9.59 30.96
CA ALA A 224 9.74 -9.18 30.45
C ALA A 224 9.97 -7.66 30.46
N GLY A 225 9.05 -6.86 31.02
CA GLY A 225 9.19 -5.40 31.10
C GLY A 225 8.97 -4.67 29.77
N ILE A 226 8.44 -5.32 28.74
CA ILE A 226 8.19 -4.71 27.44
C ILE A 226 7.01 -3.74 27.53
N ASN A 227 7.22 -2.50 27.08
CA ASN A 227 6.16 -1.48 27.06
C ASN A 227 5.21 -1.72 25.86
N ILE A 228 4.12 -2.44 26.14
CA ILE A 228 3.13 -2.83 25.12
C ILE A 228 2.46 -1.62 24.48
N LYS A 229 2.12 -0.58 25.27
CA LYS A 229 1.46 0.64 24.76
C LYS A 229 2.34 1.36 23.76
N ARG A 230 3.63 1.55 24.07
CA ARG A 230 4.62 2.15 23.15
C ARG A 230 4.72 1.35 21.85
N ASN A 231 4.79 0.02 21.94
CA ASN A 231 4.91 -0.85 20.76
C ASN A 231 3.64 -0.81 19.88
N ILE A 232 2.44 -0.77 20.47
CA ILE A 232 1.19 -0.60 19.73
C ILE A 232 1.20 0.71 18.94
N ILE A 233 1.53 1.83 19.61
CA ILE A 233 1.55 3.14 18.97
C ILE A 233 2.59 3.17 17.86
N LEU A 234 3.82 2.73 18.12
CA LEU A 234 4.89 2.73 17.11
C LEU A 234 4.55 1.86 15.90
N ALA A 235 4.02 0.65 16.13
CA ALA A 235 3.66 -0.26 15.03
C ALA A 235 2.56 0.34 14.14
N LEU A 236 1.51 0.93 14.72
CA LEU A 236 0.42 1.55 13.94
C LEU A 236 0.88 2.82 13.25
N VAL A 237 1.66 3.68 13.91
CA VAL A 237 2.18 4.94 13.35
C VAL A 237 3.13 4.68 12.19
N ILE A 238 4.08 3.74 12.32
CA ILE A 238 5.00 3.38 11.25
C ILE A 238 4.23 2.72 10.09
N SER A 239 3.27 1.83 10.39
CA SER A 239 2.40 1.23 9.39
C SER A 239 1.61 2.28 8.60
N GLY A 240 1.02 3.25 9.31
CA GLY A 240 0.31 4.36 8.68
C GLY A 240 1.21 5.27 7.87
N GLY A 241 2.42 5.53 8.35
CA GLY A 241 3.42 6.30 7.61
C GLY A 241 3.83 5.60 6.31
N LEU A 242 4.03 4.27 6.33
CA LEU A 242 4.28 3.48 5.12
C LEU A 242 3.10 3.54 4.14
N ALA A 243 1.86 3.41 4.64
CA ALA A 243 0.68 3.61 3.79
C ALA A 243 0.59 5.05 3.25
N GLY A 244 1.00 6.06 4.02
CA GLY A 244 1.14 7.44 3.55
C GLY A 244 2.18 7.59 2.43
N LEU A 245 3.31 6.84 2.50
CA LEU A 245 4.28 6.77 1.41
C LEU A 245 3.73 6.08 0.15
N ALA A 246 2.73 5.18 0.26
CA ALA A 246 1.99 4.71 -0.91
C ALA A 246 1.32 5.90 -1.64
N GLY A 247 0.77 6.86 -0.87
CA GLY A 247 0.25 8.12 -1.41
C GLY A 247 1.32 8.94 -2.13
N TYR A 248 2.51 9.05 -1.56
CA TYR A 248 3.64 9.75 -2.18
C TYR A 248 4.04 9.12 -3.52
N VAL A 249 4.32 7.81 -3.55
CA VAL A 249 4.79 7.16 -4.78
C VAL A 249 3.73 7.16 -5.87
N GLN A 250 2.45 7.08 -5.51
CA GLN A 250 1.37 7.20 -6.47
C GLN A 250 1.24 8.63 -7.00
N TYR A 251 1.24 9.62 -6.11
CA TYR A 251 1.09 11.04 -6.45
C TYR A 251 2.28 11.58 -7.24
N ALA A 252 3.49 11.38 -6.75
CA ALA A 252 4.69 11.93 -7.36
C ALA A 252 5.31 11.03 -8.45
N GLY A 253 5.04 9.72 -8.42
CA GLY A 253 5.73 8.75 -9.27
C GLY A 253 4.88 8.10 -10.35
N VAL A 254 3.55 8.16 -10.27
CA VAL A 254 2.68 7.43 -11.21
C VAL A 254 1.61 8.32 -11.83
N THR A 255 0.74 8.93 -11.02
CA THR A 255 -0.40 9.72 -11.52
C THR A 255 -0.08 11.19 -11.73
N HIS A 256 0.90 11.71 -11.04
CA HIS A 256 1.30 13.11 -10.98
C HIS A 256 0.16 14.07 -10.59
N ARG A 257 -0.94 13.53 -10.09
CA ARG A 257 -2.15 14.24 -9.63
C ARG A 257 -2.82 13.44 -8.53
N ILE A 258 -3.51 14.12 -7.65
CA ILE A 258 -4.42 13.45 -6.73
C ILE A 258 -5.76 13.33 -7.45
N ILE A 259 -6.30 12.11 -7.48
CA ILE A 259 -7.59 11.78 -8.08
C ILE A 259 -8.52 11.22 -7.02
N GLU A 260 -9.82 11.34 -7.23
CA GLU A 260 -10.84 10.93 -6.24
C GLU A 260 -10.69 9.47 -5.79
N GLN A 261 -10.38 8.57 -6.73
CA GLN A 261 -10.25 7.13 -6.45
C GLN A 261 -8.79 6.71 -6.26
N MET A 262 -7.91 7.60 -5.81
CA MET A 262 -6.47 7.36 -5.77
C MET A 262 -6.04 6.10 -5.00
N PRO A 263 -6.62 5.75 -3.83
CA PRO A 263 -6.26 4.53 -3.13
C PRO A 263 -6.65 3.25 -3.88
N ASN A 264 -7.78 3.23 -4.56
CA ASN A 264 -8.27 2.13 -5.40
C ASN A 264 -8.14 0.74 -4.77
N ASN A 265 -8.54 0.63 -3.50
CA ASN A 265 -8.45 -0.58 -2.68
C ASN A 265 -7.02 -1.12 -2.44
N ALA A 266 -5.99 -0.30 -2.65
CA ALA A 266 -4.60 -0.72 -2.44
C ALA A 266 -4.32 -1.10 -0.98
N GLY A 267 -4.91 -0.40 -0.01
CA GLY A 267 -4.79 -0.71 1.40
C GLY A 267 -5.41 -2.07 1.76
N TYR A 268 -6.60 -2.37 1.25
CA TYR A 268 -7.25 -3.67 1.46
C TYR A 268 -6.49 -4.81 0.75
N THR A 269 -6.03 -4.57 -0.47
CA THR A 269 -5.19 -5.53 -1.19
C THR A 269 -3.86 -5.76 -0.45
N GLY A 270 -3.31 -4.73 0.20
CA GLY A 270 -2.13 -4.82 1.05
C GLY A 270 -2.28 -5.83 2.18
N ILE A 271 -3.49 -6.00 2.73
CA ILE A 271 -3.78 -7.03 3.74
C ILE A 271 -3.59 -8.43 3.16
N VAL A 272 -4.14 -8.67 1.97
CA VAL A 272 -4.01 -9.97 1.27
C VAL A 272 -2.54 -10.24 0.96
N ILE A 273 -1.81 -9.24 0.46
CA ILE A 273 -0.38 -9.33 0.15
C ILE A 273 0.43 -9.67 1.41
N ALA A 274 0.15 -9.00 2.54
CA ALA A 274 0.83 -9.25 3.81
C ALA A 274 0.65 -10.71 4.28
N TYR A 275 -0.57 -11.26 4.17
CA TYR A 275 -0.82 -12.66 4.53
C TYR A 275 -0.17 -13.65 3.56
N LEU A 276 -0.28 -13.43 2.26
CA LEU A 276 0.35 -14.30 1.25
C LEU A 276 1.87 -14.32 1.37
N SER A 277 2.47 -13.20 1.76
CA SER A 277 3.92 -13.08 2.00
C SER A 277 4.35 -13.66 3.36
N ARG A 278 3.43 -14.24 4.15
CA ARG A 278 3.69 -14.69 5.53
C ARG A 278 4.36 -13.63 6.40
N LEU A 279 3.99 -12.38 6.21
CA LEU A 279 4.54 -11.21 6.91
C LEU A 279 6.06 -10.99 6.71
N ASN A 280 6.64 -11.56 5.66
CA ASN A 280 8.03 -11.36 5.30
C ASN A 280 8.15 -10.15 4.36
N PRO A 281 8.84 -9.06 4.77
CA PRO A 281 8.91 -7.82 3.98
C PRO A 281 9.48 -8.01 2.58
N LEU A 282 10.48 -8.89 2.41
CA LEU A 282 11.08 -9.14 1.10
C LEU A 282 10.12 -9.89 0.15
N VAL A 283 9.32 -10.79 0.70
CA VAL A 283 8.31 -11.53 -0.07
C VAL A 283 7.12 -10.61 -0.42
N VAL A 284 6.79 -9.62 0.43
CA VAL A 284 5.78 -8.59 0.13
C VAL A 284 6.06 -7.91 -1.21
N VAL A 285 7.32 -7.59 -1.51
CA VAL A 285 7.71 -6.97 -2.79
C VAL A 285 7.30 -7.83 -3.98
N ILE A 286 7.67 -9.11 -3.94
CA ILE A 286 7.39 -10.06 -5.03
C ILE A 286 5.88 -10.25 -5.19
N VAL A 287 5.17 -10.46 -4.08
CA VAL A 287 3.71 -10.68 -4.09
C VAL A 287 2.98 -9.43 -4.58
N SER A 288 3.45 -8.21 -4.22
CA SER A 288 2.86 -6.95 -4.72
C SER A 288 2.96 -6.82 -6.23
N ILE A 289 4.11 -7.18 -6.83
CA ILE A 289 4.31 -7.14 -8.28
C ILE A 289 3.37 -8.14 -8.97
N LEU A 290 3.30 -9.39 -8.47
CA LEU A 290 2.40 -10.40 -9.01
C LEU A 290 0.93 -9.99 -8.92
N PHE A 291 0.53 -9.42 -7.77
CA PHE A 291 -0.86 -8.96 -7.58
C PHE A 291 -1.22 -7.79 -8.50
N ALA A 292 -0.30 -6.82 -8.68
CA ALA A 292 -0.48 -5.74 -9.65
C ALA A 292 -0.61 -6.27 -11.08
N GLY A 293 0.15 -7.32 -11.42
CA GLY A 293 0.01 -8.02 -12.70
C GLY A 293 -1.39 -8.61 -12.89
N LEU A 294 -1.93 -9.27 -11.88
CA LEU A 294 -3.29 -9.81 -11.90
C LEU A 294 -4.36 -8.73 -12.03
N GLN A 295 -4.25 -7.63 -11.28
CA GLN A 295 -5.19 -6.49 -11.38
C GLN A 295 -5.15 -5.84 -12.77
N ASN A 296 -3.95 -5.61 -13.32
CA ASN A 296 -3.82 -5.03 -14.66
C ASN A 296 -4.31 -5.98 -15.76
N SER A 297 -4.21 -7.29 -15.55
CA SER A 297 -4.68 -8.27 -16.53
C SER A 297 -6.19 -8.26 -16.68
N SER A 298 -6.93 -8.06 -15.59
CA SER A 298 -8.39 -7.96 -15.63
C SER A 298 -8.90 -6.74 -16.43
N ALA A 299 -8.12 -5.66 -16.45
CA ALA A 299 -8.45 -4.45 -17.21
C ALA A 299 -8.12 -4.54 -18.72
N THR A 300 -7.50 -5.63 -19.18
CA THR A 300 -7.09 -5.82 -20.60
C THR A 300 -7.96 -6.77 -21.39
N VAL A 301 -8.92 -7.39 -20.73
CA VAL A 301 -9.93 -8.29 -21.29
C VAL A 301 -11.21 -7.55 -21.58
#